data_12ec09cc3b4c1231b9193ef269affd5f
#
_entry.id   12ec09cc3b4c1231b9193ef269affd5f
#
_cell.length_a   1.000
_cell.length_b   1.000
_cell.length_c   1.000
_cell.angle_alpha   90.00
_cell.angle_beta   90.00
_cell.angle_gamma   90.00
#
_symmetry.space_group_name_H-M   'P 1'
#
loop_
_entity.id
_entity.type
_entity.pdbx_description
1 polymer ?
#
loop_
_entity_poly.entity_id
_entity_poly.type
_entity_poly.pdbx_seq_one_letter_code
_entity_poly.pdbx_strand_id
1 'polypeptide(L)'
;MRPTKFAVIVLVLAGMWTAVQLGAASAAESVQYIGTWKGTWEGAGAGGRFDLTFARGSDGKLAASVSVGTDMGDYNAKFSTIAVTGEKFAGAYDYPPDPQGEVTITGSFDPKTAIGTWSLGAKGQPGGQAIAGTWKVTKQ
;
A
#
# COMPACT_ATOMS: atom_id res chain seq x y z
N MET A 1 -26.11 45.81 -9.33
CA MET A 1 -27.08 44.79 -9.07
C MET A 1 -26.85 43.52 -9.85
N ARG A 2 -26.52 43.63 -11.10
CA ARG A 2 -26.39 42.47 -11.98
C ARG A 2 -25.07 41.70 -11.85
N PRO A 3 -23.98 42.35 -11.56
CA PRO A 3 -22.69 41.63 -11.52
C PRO A 3 -22.54 40.61 -10.39
N THR A 4 -23.34 40.75 -9.33
CA THR A 4 -23.22 39.82 -8.20
C THR A 4 -23.70 38.39 -8.50
N LYS A 5 -24.55 38.23 -9.54
CA LYS A 5 -25.06 36.91 -9.85
C LYS A 5 -24.06 36.01 -10.55
N PHE A 6 -23.08 36.58 -11.21
CA PHE A 6 -22.10 35.79 -11.94
C PHE A 6 -21.03 35.19 -11.02
N ALA A 7 -20.73 35.84 -9.93
CA ALA A 7 -19.71 35.36 -9.01
C ALA A 7 -20.09 34.03 -8.36
N VAL A 8 -21.38 33.84 -8.10
CA VAL A 8 -21.85 32.62 -7.42
C VAL A 8 -21.69 31.38 -8.32
N ILE A 9 -21.95 31.56 -9.62
CA ILE A 9 -21.87 30.43 -10.54
C ILE A 9 -20.45 29.95 -10.72
N VAL A 10 -19.49 30.85 -10.72
CA VAL A 10 -18.07 30.48 -10.85
C VAL A 10 -17.58 29.66 -9.68
N LEU A 11 -18.04 29.96 -8.46
CA LEU A 11 -17.64 29.24 -7.27
C LEU A 11 -18.13 27.79 -7.27
N VAL A 12 -19.35 27.57 -7.76
CA VAL A 12 -19.90 26.22 -7.81
C VAL A 12 -19.12 25.34 -8.79
N LEU A 13 -18.74 25.91 -9.92
CA LEU A 13 -17.96 25.19 -10.92
C LEU A 13 -16.57 24.82 -10.40
N ALA A 14 -15.95 25.71 -9.67
CA ALA A 14 -14.63 25.44 -9.11
C ALA A 14 -14.66 24.26 -8.13
N GLY A 15 -15.70 24.17 -7.33
CA GLY A 15 -15.84 23.06 -6.40
C GLY A 15 -15.98 21.70 -7.08
N MET A 16 -16.73 21.64 -8.15
CA MET A 16 -16.91 20.40 -8.90
C MET A 16 -15.61 19.94 -9.56
N TRP A 17 -14.84 20.87 -10.06
CA TRP A 17 -13.54 20.54 -10.66
C TRP A 17 -12.58 19.89 -9.68
N THR A 18 -12.57 20.36 -8.46
CA THR A 18 -11.69 19.81 -7.44
C THR A 18 -11.99 18.34 -7.17
N ALA A 19 -13.26 17.98 -7.10
CA ALA A 19 -13.64 16.58 -6.86
C ALA A 19 -13.19 15.64 -7.99
N VAL A 20 -13.31 16.10 -9.23
CA VAL A 20 -12.88 15.30 -10.40
C VAL A 20 -11.36 15.10 -10.40
N GLN A 21 -10.61 16.12 -10.05
CA GLN A 21 -9.16 16.02 -10.00
C GLN A 21 -8.66 15.01 -8.98
N LEU A 22 -9.31 14.92 -7.83
CA LEU A 22 -8.94 13.94 -6.80
C LEU A 22 -9.08 12.50 -7.30
N GLY A 23 -10.15 12.19 -8.01
CA GLY A 23 -10.34 10.86 -8.58
C GLY A 23 -9.29 10.51 -9.62
N ALA A 24 -8.95 11.44 -10.49
CA ALA A 24 -7.95 11.24 -11.52
C ALA A 24 -6.55 11.04 -10.91
N ALA A 25 -6.21 11.80 -9.87
CA ALA A 25 -4.92 11.69 -9.20
C ALA A 25 -4.72 10.30 -8.57
N SER A 26 -5.74 9.75 -7.93
CA SER A 26 -5.65 8.41 -7.33
C SER A 26 -5.38 7.33 -8.36
N ALA A 27 -6.02 7.40 -9.51
CA ALA A 27 -5.80 6.41 -10.57
C ALA A 27 -4.38 6.50 -11.14
N ALA A 28 -3.86 7.71 -11.32
CA ALA A 28 -2.50 7.91 -11.83
C ALA A 28 -1.46 7.43 -10.84
N GLU A 29 -1.66 7.67 -9.55
CA GLU A 29 -0.74 7.26 -8.51
C GLU A 29 -0.59 5.74 -8.43
N SER A 30 -1.67 4.99 -8.64
CA SER A 30 -1.63 3.54 -8.60
C SER A 30 -0.70 2.92 -9.65
N VAL A 31 -0.56 3.56 -10.80
CA VAL A 31 0.24 3.03 -11.91
C VAL A 31 1.73 2.91 -11.53
N GLN A 32 2.25 3.83 -10.75
CA GLN A 32 3.68 3.81 -10.38
C GLN A 32 4.06 2.60 -9.54
N TYR A 33 3.10 1.96 -8.89
CA TYR A 33 3.37 0.77 -8.09
C TYR A 33 3.49 -0.50 -8.91
N ILE A 34 2.89 -0.55 -10.08
CA ILE A 34 2.81 -1.77 -10.91
C ILE A 34 4.21 -2.28 -11.23
N GLY A 35 4.44 -3.57 -10.96
CA GLY A 35 5.72 -4.24 -11.21
C GLY A 35 6.17 -5.05 -10.02
N THR A 36 7.41 -5.52 -10.10
CA THR A 36 8.02 -6.32 -9.04
C THR A 36 9.08 -5.49 -8.32
N TRP A 37 9.05 -5.58 -7.00
CA TRP A 37 9.96 -4.88 -6.11
C TRP A 37 10.65 -5.92 -5.23
N LYS A 38 11.97 -5.93 -5.21
CA LYS A 38 12.74 -6.94 -4.47
C LYS A 38 13.63 -6.30 -3.42
N GLY A 39 13.70 -6.92 -2.28
CA GLY A 39 14.53 -6.44 -1.19
C GLY A 39 14.53 -7.36 0.01
N THR A 40 14.55 -6.76 1.19
CA THR A 40 14.72 -7.47 2.45
C THR A 40 13.81 -6.91 3.53
N TRP A 41 13.56 -7.74 4.52
CA TRP A 41 12.91 -7.33 5.76
C TRP A 41 13.83 -7.68 6.94
N GLU A 42 13.62 -6.98 8.04
CA GLU A 42 14.29 -7.30 9.29
C GLU A 42 13.44 -6.89 10.49
N GLY A 43 13.70 -7.51 11.62
CA GLY A 43 13.01 -7.22 12.87
C GLY A 43 12.84 -8.46 13.70
N ALA A 44 12.55 -8.29 14.98
CA ALA A 44 12.37 -9.39 15.94
C ALA A 44 13.54 -10.37 15.96
N GLY A 45 14.77 -9.89 15.73
CA GLY A 45 15.96 -10.72 15.74
C GLY A 45 16.16 -11.57 14.50
N ALA A 46 15.42 -11.30 13.42
CA ALA A 46 15.45 -12.08 12.19
C ALA A 46 15.45 -11.16 10.98
N GLY A 47 15.55 -11.77 9.81
CA GLY A 47 15.50 -11.06 8.54
C GLY A 47 15.46 -12.03 7.38
N GLY A 48 15.23 -11.52 6.19
CA GLY A 48 15.18 -12.35 5.01
C GLY A 48 14.77 -11.59 3.77
N ARG A 49 14.45 -12.35 2.73
CA ARG A 49 14.01 -11.81 1.44
C ARG A 49 12.58 -11.26 1.57
N PHE A 50 12.33 -10.17 0.88
CA PHE A 50 11.01 -9.55 0.86
C PHE A 50 10.74 -9.02 -0.54
N ASP A 51 9.86 -9.68 -1.27
CA ASP A 51 9.52 -9.31 -2.63
C ASP A 51 8.04 -8.91 -2.69
N LEU A 52 7.77 -7.75 -3.28
CA LEU A 52 6.41 -7.26 -3.50
C LEU A 52 6.12 -7.26 -4.99
N THR A 53 4.92 -7.66 -5.36
CA THR A 53 4.46 -7.58 -6.74
C THR A 53 3.13 -6.89 -6.77
N PHE A 54 3.04 -5.82 -7.58
CA PHE A 54 1.81 -5.08 -7.78
C PHE A 54 1.33 -5.29 -9.20
N ALA A 55 0.04 -5.52 -9.36
CA ALA A 55 -0.58 -5.69 -10.66
C ALA A 55 -1.99 -5.11 -10.61
N ARG A 56 -2.56 -4.88 -11.78
CA ARG A 56 -3.95 -4.46 -11.86
C ARG A 56 -4.83 -5.70 -11.88
N GLY A 57 -5.77 -5.79 -10.97
CA GLY A 57 -6.70 -6.89 -10.91
C GLY A 57 -7.74 -6.85 -12.03
N SER A 58 -8.52 -7.91 -12.15
CA SER A 58 -9.58 -8.01 -13.16
C SER A 58 -10.65 -6.93 -12.99
N ASP A 59 -10.82 -6.42 -11.80
CA ASP A 59 -11.75 -5.33 -11.49
C ASP A 59 -11.14 -3.93 -11.76
N GLY A 60 -9.92 -3.88 -12.29
CA GLY A 60 -9.22 -2.64 -12.56
C GLY A 60 -8.54 -2.01 -11.35
N LYS A 61 -8.68 -2.61 -10.18
CA LYS A 61 -8.06 -2.10 -8.96
C LYS A 61 -6.66 -2.67 -8.77
N LEU A 62 -5.85 -1.95 -8.00
CA LEU A 62 -4.50 -2.40 -7.67
C LEU A 62 -4.58 -3.63 -6.78
N ALA A 63 -3.82 -4.66 -7.15
CA ALA A 63 -3.67 -5.88 -6.36
C ALA A 63 -2.20 -6.07 -6.04
N ALA A 64 -1.92 -6.70 -4.91
CA ALA A 64 -0.55 -6.93 -4.50
C ALA A 64 -0.38 -8.31 -3.88
N SER A 65 0.81 -8.85 -4.04
CA SER A 65 1.22 -10.09 -3.40
C SER A 65 2.63 -9.94 -2.87
N VAL A 66 3.01 -10.81 -1.96
CA VAL A 66 4.32 -10.80 -1.34
C VAL A 66 4.91 -12.20 -1.34
N SER A 67 6.23 -12.27 -1.49
CA SER A 67 7.00 -13.50 -1.32
C SER A 67 8.06 -13.21 -0.27
N VAL A 68 8.00 -13.94 0.84
CA VAL A 68 8.83 -13.66 2.01
C VAL A 68 9.70 -14.87 2.33
N GLY A 69 11.00 -14.63 2.48
CA GLY A 69 11.93 -15.64 2.93
C GLY A 69 12.18 -15.51 4.44
N THR A 70 12.12 -16.63 5.14
CA THR A 70 12.39 -16.67 6.58
C THR A 70 13.28 -17.88 6.91
N ASP A 71 13.82 -17.92 8.10
CA ASP A 71 14.61 -19.04 8.59
C ASP A 71 13.81 -20.34 8.65
N MET A 72 12.49 -20.22 8.75
CA MET A 72 11.59 -21.37 8.83
C MET A 72 11.02 -21.77 7.49
N GLY A 73 11.48 -21.16 6.40
CA GLY A 73 10.99 -21.41 5.06
C GLY A 73 10.35 -20.17 4.46
N ASP A 74 10.01 -20.27 3.19
CA ASP A 74 9.44 -19.16 2.45
C ASP A 74 7.91 -19.29 2.41
N TYR A 75 7.23 -18.16 2.27
CA TYR A 75 5.79 -18.17 2.02
C TYR A 75 5.41 -17.08 1.01
N ASN A 76 4.24 -17.26 0.40
CA ASN A 76 3.64 -16.29 -0.49
C ASN A 76 2.26 -15.92 0.07
N ALA A 77 1.87 -14.68 -0.11
CA ALA A 77 0.55 -14.22 0.32
C ALA A 77 0.03 -13.14 -0.61
N LYS A 78 -1.29 -13.03 -0.67
CA LYS A 78 -1.94 -11.93 -1.37
C LYS A 78 -2.47 -10.95 -0.35
N PHE A 79 -2.35 -9.66 -0.65
CA PHE A 79 -2.89 -8.64 0.24
C PHE A 79 -4.42 -8.70 0.23
N SER A 80 -5.02 -8.70 1.39
CA SER A 80 -6.46 -8.64 1.54
C SER A 80 -6.96 -7.20 1.52
N THR A 81 -6.14 -6.25 1.95
CA THR A 81 -6.47 -4.83 1.90
C THR A 81 -5.29 -4.05 1.36
N ILE A 82 -5.58 -3.01 0.60
CA ILE A 82 -4.58 -2.09 0.05
C ILE A 82 -5.15 -0.69 0.08
N ALA A 83 -4.37 0.25 0.57
CA ALA A 83 -4.70 1.67 0.50
C ALA A 83 -3.47 2.42 0.01
N VAL A 84 -3.64 3.24 -1.01
CA VAL A 84 -2.59 4.04 -1.61
C VAL A 84 -3.02 5.50 -1.60
N THR A 85 -2.17 6.37 -1.09
CA THR A 85 -2.38 7.81 -1.09
C THR A 85 -1.06 8.48 -1.45
N GLY A 86 -0.94 8.90 -2.71
CA GLY A 86 0.32 9.45 -3.20
C GLY A 86 1.44 8.43 -3.15
N GLU A 87 2.48 8.76 -2.44
CA GLU A 87 3.64 7.90 -2.24
C GLU A 87 3.48 6.95 -1.05
N LYS A 88 2.37 7.05 -0.33
CA LYS A 88 2.13 6.24 0.87
C LYS A 88 1.33 5.00 0.54
N PHE A 89 1.76 3.89 1.10
CA PHE A 89 1.11 2.59 0.93
C PHE A 89 0.81 1.99 2.30
N ALA A 90 -0.36 1.37 2.40
CA ALA A 90 -0.72 0.55 3.55
C ALA A 90 -1.48 -0.67 3.05
N GLY A 91 -1.18 -1.82 3.60
CA GLY A 91 -1.85 -3.05 3.23
C GLY A 91 -1.73 -4.09 4.30
N ALA A 92 -2.53 -5.13 4.19
CA ALA A 92 -2.51 -6.23 5.14
C ALA A 92 -2.78 -7.55 4.44
N TYR A 93 -2.22 -8.62 4.98
CA TYR A 93 -2.47 -9.96 4.49
C TYR A 93 -2.48 -10.95 5.66
N ASP A 94 -3.19 -12.06 5.46
CA ASP A 94 -3.20 -13.15 6.43
C ASP A 94 -1.83 -13.82 6.46
N TYR A 95 -1.32 -14.07 7.65
CA TYR A 95 -0.01 -14.68 7.82
C TYR A 95 -0.09 -16.18 7.52
N PRO A 96 0.50 -16.68 6.42
CA PRO A 96 0.29 -18.08 6.03
C PRO A 96 0.73 -19.11 7.06
N PRO A 97 1.85 -18.94 7.78
CA PRO A 97 2.24 -19.92 8.81
C PRO A 97 1.26 -20.02 9.99
N ASP A 98 0.52 -18.95 10.25
CA ASP A 98 -0.49 -18.94 11.32
C ASP A 98 -1.70 -18.11 10.85
N PRO A 99 -2.77 -18.77 10.40
CA PRO A 99 -3.94 -18.06 9.87
C PRO A 99 -4.65 -17.13 10.86
N GLN A 100 -4.36 -17.23 12.13
CA GLN A 100 -4.86 -16.30 13.13
C GLN A 100 -4.07 -15.00 13.17
N GLY A 101 -2.94 -14.97 12.52
CA GLY A 101 -2.09 -13.79 12.44
C GLY A 101 -2.37 -12.96 11.20
N GLU A 102 -2.05 -11.68 11.30
CA GLU A 102 -2.16 -10.74 10.20
C GLU A 102 -0.90 -9.88 10.15
N VAL A 103 -0.36 -9.72 8.95
CA VAL A 103 0.78 -8.84 8.72
C VAL A 103 0.27 -7.53 8.13
N THR A 104 0.68 -6.43 8.74
CA THR A 104 0.36 -5.09 8.24
C THR A 104 1.65 -4.47 7.71
N ILE A 105 1.58 -3.93 6.50
CA ILE A 105 2.70 -3.30 5.80
C ILE A 105 2.36 -1.85 5.56
N THR A 106 3.24 -0.95 5.96
CA THR A 106 3.13 0.47 5.61
C THR A 106 4.46 0.97 5.08
N GLY A 107 4.43 1.94 4.20
CA GLY A 107 5.66 2.48 3.67
C GLY A 107 5.49 3.63 2.71
N SER A 108 6.63 4.12 2.23
CA SER A 108 6.72 5.19 1.26
C SER A 108 7.43 4.70 0.02
N PHE A 109 6.89 5.03 -1.14
CA PHE A 109 7.38 4.58 -2.43
C PHE A 109 7.91 5.75 -3.25
N ASP A 110 9.21 5.67 -3.62
CA ASP A 110 9.79 6.47 -4.67
C ASP A 110 9.65 5.70 -5.99
N PRO A 111 9.95 6.33 -7.14
CA PRO A 111 9.85 5.61 -8.42
C PRO A 111 10.69 4.34 -8.51
N LYS A 112 11.77 4.22 -7.75
CA LYS A 112 12.69 3.08 -7.84
C LYS A 112 12.88 2.34 -6.54
N THR A 113 12.58 2.93 -5.40
CA THR A 113 12.82 2.32 -4.10
C THR A 113 11.63 2.55 -3.17
N ALA A 114 11.49 1.67 -2.20
CA ALA A 114 10.48 1.84 -1.16
C ALA A 114 11.01 1.33 0.16
N ILE A 115 10.59 1.98 1.22
CA ILE A 115 10.94 1.59 2.59
C ILE A 115 9.70 1.70 3.47
N GLY A 116 9.68 0.92 4.53
CA GLY A 116 8.57 1.00 5.45
C GLY A 116 8.72 0.10 6.64
N THR A 117 7.61 -0.16 7.27
CA THR A 117 7.52 -0.99 8.47
C THR A 117 6.52 -2.11 8.26
N TRP A 118 6.71 -3.18 9.02
CA TRP A 118 5.77 -4.28 9.07
C TRP A 118 5.46 -4.61 10.53
N SER A 119 4.30 -5.19 10.75
CA SER A 119 3.93 -5.71 12.05
C SER A 119 3.12 -7.00 11.87
N LEU A 120 3.32 -7.94 12.77
CA LEU A 120 2.58 -9.20 12.81
C LEU A 120 1.85 -9.28 14.15
N GLY A 121 0.54 -9.35 14.10
CA GLY A 121 -0.30 -9.43 15.28
C GLY A 121 -1.50 -10.31 15.04
N ALA A 122 -2.40 -10.36 16.00
CA ALA A 122 -3.63 -11.12 15.88
C ALA A 122 -4.57 -10.47 14.87
N LYS A 123 -5.22 -11.30 14.07
CA LYS A 123 -6.18 -10.83 13.08
C LYS A 123 -7.32 -10.07 13.77
N GLY A 124 -7.65 -8.90 13.22
CA GLY A 124 -8.68 -8.04 13.78
C GLY A 124 -8.21 -7.13 14.91
N GLN A 125 -6.93 -7.21 15.28
CA GLN A 125 -6.34 -6.37 16.32
C GLN A 125 -5.05 -5.72 15.82
N PRO A 126 -5.11 -4.90 14.77
CA PRO A 126 -3.91 -4.28 14.21
C PRO A 126 -3.24 -3.37 15.25
N GLY A 127 -1.91 -3.47 15.33
CA GLY A 127 -1.14 -2.67 16.25
C GLY A 127 -1.11 -3.16 17.67
N GLY A 128 -1.80 -4.28 17.99
CA GLY A 128 -1.72 -4.89 19.31
C GLY A 128 -0.50 -5.80 19.39
N GLN A 129 0.01 -6.08 20.51
CA GLN A 129 1.08 -7.03 20.88
C GLN A 129 1.84 -7.65 19.72
N ALA A 130 2.18 -6.85 18.77
CA ALA A 130 2.78 -7.32 17.54
C ALA A 130 4.29 -7.35 17.65
N ILE A 131 4.90 -8.30 16.97
CA ILE A 131 6.29 -8.13 16.59
C ILE A 131 6.32 -7.22 15.37
N ALA A 132 7.39 -6.47 15.22
CA ALA A 132 7.48 -5.46 14.18
C ALA A 132 8.91 -5.30 13.70
N GLY A 133 9.06 -4.70 12.54
CA GLY A 133 10.36 -4.41 11.96
C GLY A 133 10.22 -3.49 10.76
N THR A 134 11.25 -3.53 9.91
CA THR A 134 11.34 -2.68 8.73
C THR A 134 11.54 -3.52 7.48
N TRP A 135 11.27 -2.92 6.34
CA TRP A 135 11.53 -3.53 5.05
C TRP A 135 11.99 -2.48 4.06
N LYS A 136 12.70 -2.92 3.04
CA LYS A 136 13.10 -2.06 1.94
C LYS A 136 13.18 -2.87 0.67
N VAL A 137 12.77 -2.28 -0.44
CA VAL A 137 12.76 -2.93 -1.75
C VAL A 137 13.17 -1.95 -2.84
N THR A 138 13.58 -2.50 -3.96
CA THR A 138 13.97 -1.75 -5.16
C THR A 138 13.18 -2.27 -6.34
N LYS A 139 12.67 -1.39 -7.16
CA LYS A 139 11.90 -1.77 -8.35
C LYS A 139 12.80 -2.42 -9.39
N GLN A 140 12.33 -3.52 -9.94
CA GLN A 140 13.04 -4.28 -10.96
C GLN A 140 12.75 -3.78 -12.37
#